data_6d4fb9e351504ea29256f85949127597
#
_entry.id   6d4fb9e351504ea29256f85949127597
#
_cell.length_a   1.000
_cell.length_b   1.000
_cell.length_c   1.000
_cell.angle_alpha   90.00
_cell.angle_beta   90.00
_cell.angle_gamma   90.00
#
_symmetry.space_group_name_H-M   'P 1'
#
loop_
_entity.id
_entity.type
_entity.pdbx_description
1 polymer ?
#
loop_
_entity_poly.entity_id
_entity_poly.type
_entity_poly.pdbx_seq_one_letter_code
_entity_poly.pdbx_strand_id
1 'polypeptide(L)'
;MEHIQQGGRLGSKWMAFGLGAGICAVIFLSVFMATYAADHQPGVLIGTKDEVYYSGTATKEDAQSLGNALKAHGYFNDEGASGKGADVFLAKGKDGTTISFITKEGSWEQPRIDSLFEEIGREVAPSVGGFPIQVRLLNIQHDVKQESTVGSVTLAGNDVVYYLGAATASEAQALGKALTAHEFFSGKGADVFLSKHNDGTTLSFVVGDGAWNNPAFVADFERITRQAGPAAGGLPIRLRLVNTSLQVKKGEVIH
;
A
#
# COMPACT_ATOMS: atom_id res chain seq x y z
N MET A 1 46.23 -8.22 68.93
CA MET A 1 44.76 -8.19 69.11
C MET A 1 44.25 -7.21 68.11
N GLU A 2 43.53 -7.68 67.20
CA GLU A 2 42.38 -7.29 66.42
C GLU A 2 42.48 -7.70 64.96
N HIS A 3 41.59 -8.62 64.65
CA HIS A 3 41.32 -9.10 63.31
C HIS A 3 40.49 -8.07 62.56
N ILE A 4 40.89 -7.73 61.33
CA ILE A 4 40.00 -7.09 60.37
C ILE A 4 39.84 -8.04 59.17
N GLN A 5 38.64 -8.59 59.04
CA GLN A 5 38.18 -9.36 57.87
C GLN A 5 37.95 -8.39 56.71
N GLN A 6 38.61 -8.66 55.60
CA GLN A 6 38.24 -8.03 54.30
C GLN A 6 37.21 -8.92 53.59
N GLY A 7 35.99 -8.41 53.54
CA GLY A 7 34.92 -8.99 52.70
C GLY A 7 35.08 -8.56 51.22
N GLY A 8 35.43 -9.51 50.37
CA GLY A 8 35.51 -9.32 48.93
C GLY A 8 34.13 -9.20 48.32
N ARG A 9 33.80 -8.02 47.71
CA ARG A 9 32.70 -7.82 46.82
C ARG A 9 33.04 -8.40 45.47
N LEU A 10 32.47 -9.57 45.12
CA LEU A 10 32.38 -10.03 43.73
C LEU A 10 31.28 -9.26 43.03
N GLY A 11 31.71 -8.21 42.29
CA GLY A 11 30.83 -7.37 41.49
C GLY A 11 30.32 -8.06 40.23
N SER A 12 29.05 -7.96 40.06
CA SER A 12 28.26 -8.33 38.91
C SER A 12 28.83 -7.82 37.55
N LYS A 13 29.40 -8.70 36.76
CA LYS A 13 29.78 -8.43 35.35
C LYS A 13 29.20 -9.40 34.34
N TRP A 14 28.10 -10.05 34.66
CA TRP A 14 27.53 -11.10 33.80
C TRP A 14 26.09 -10.83 33.33
N MET A 15 25.64 -9.56 33.21
CA MET A 15 24.28 -9.27 32.72
C MET A 15 24.21 -8.44 31.43
N ALA A 16 25.29 -8.29 30.68
CA ALA A 16 25.26 -7.48 29.47
C ALA A 16 25.37 -8.26 28.15
N PHE A 17 25.47 -9.59 28.16
CA PHE A 17 25.62 -10.39 26.93
C PHE A 17 24.37 -11.15 26.50
N GLY A 18 23.27 -11.11 27.24
CA GLY A 18 22.07 -11.91 26.96
C GLY A 18 21.06 -11.26 25.99
N LEU A 19 21.05 -9.92 25.88
CA LEU A 19 20.02 -9.21 25.08
C LEU A 19 20.38 -9.08 23.59
N GLY A 20 21.67 -9.03 23.25
CA GLY A 20 22.09 -8.89 21.84
C GLY A 20 21.94 -10.19 21.03
N ALA A 21 22.18 -11.34 21.63
CA ALA A 21 22.08 -12.63 20.95
C ALA A 21 20.64 -13.06 20.68
N GLY A 22 19.70 -12.66 21.55
CA GLY A 22 18.27 -12.98 21.37
C GLY A 22 17.63 -12.24 20.22
N ILE A 23 17.99 -10.96 20.03
CA ILE A 23 17.42 -10.13 18.95
C ILE A 23 17.97 -10.58 17.59
N CYS A 24 19.27 -10.87 17.48
CA CYS A 24 19.85 -11.42 16.25
C CYS A 24 19.26 -12.79 15.88
N ALA A 25 19.03 -13.67 16.86
CA ALA A 25 18.45 -14.99 16.60
C ALA A 25 16.99 -14.90 16.10
N VAL A 26 16.20 -13.97 16.63
CA VAL A 26 14.80 -13.77 16.20
C VAL A 26 14.76 -13.18 14.79
N ILE A 27 15.65 -12.24 14.45
CA ILE A 27 15.73 -11.67 13.10
C ILE A 27 16.22 -12.71 12.10
N PHE A 28 17.25 -13.51 12.44
CA PHE A 28 17.73 -14.60 11.57
C PHE A 28 16.69 -15.71 11.40
N LEU A 29 15.95 -16.06 12.44
CA LEU A 29 14.92 -17.09 12.37
C LEU A 29 13.73 -16.62 11.53
N SER A 30 13.36 -15.34 11.61
CA SER A 30 12.27 -14.76 10.82
C SER A 30 12.62 -14.64 9.33
N VAL A 31 13.86 -14.27 9.00
CA VAL A 31 14.35 -14.24 7.61
C VAL A 31 14.48 -15.65 7.05
N PHE A 32 15.04 -16.59 7.81
CA PHE A 32 15.18 -17.99 7.40
C PHE A 32 13.82 -18.69 7.22
N MET A 33 12.86 -18.43 8.12
CA MET A 33 11.49 -18.96 7.97
C MET A 33 10.75 -18.32 6.80
N ALA A 34 11.01 -17.06 6.47
CA ALA A 34 10.40 -16.40 5.31
C ALA A 34 10.93 -16.99 4.00
N THR A 35 12.23 -17.24 3.87
CA THR A 35 12.81 -17.86 2.66
C THR A 35 12.43 -19.34 2.53
N TYR A 36 12.43 -20.10 3.65
CA TYR A 36 12.03 -21.51 3.62
C TYR A 36 10.53 -21.69 3.34
N ALA A 37 9.68 -20.75 3.79
CA ALA A 37 8.26 -20.76 3.50
C ALA A 37 7.96 -20.42 2.03
N ALA A 38 8.76 -19.59 1.36
CA ALA A 38 8.59 -19.24 -0.03
C ALA A 38 8.75 -20.45 -0.97
N ASP A 39 9.71 -21.33 -0.69
CA ASP A 39 9.96 -22.54 -1.51
C ASP A 39 8.88 -23.63 -1.37
N HIS A 40 7.96 -23.52 -0.39
CA HIS A 40 6.95 -24.55 -0.08
C HIS A 40 5.53 -23.97 0.05
N GLN A 41 5.30 -22.74 -0.39
CA GLN A 41 3.96 -22.18 -0.35
C GLN A 41 3.06 -22.88 -1.39
N PRO A 42 1.83 -23.24 -1.00
CA PRO A 42 0.87 -23.74 -1.97
C PRO A 42 0.56 -22.65 -2.99
N GLY A 43 0.48 -23.03 -4.26
CA GLY A 43 0.19 -22.16 -5.38
C GLY A 43 -1.08 -22.57 -6.12
N VAL A 44 -1.67 -21.61 -6.84
CA VAL A 44 -2.80 -21.80 -7.75
C VAL A 44 -2.38 -21.25 -9.11
N LEU A 45 -2.32 -22.16 -10.08
CA LEU A 45 -2.06 -21.81 -11.48
C LEU A 45 -3.27 -21.08 -12.09
N ILE A 46 -3.03 -19.92 -12.67
CA ILE A 46 -4.02 -19.08 -13.34
C ILE A 46 -3.69 -19.06 -14.84
N GLY A 47 -4.55 -19.68 -15.63
CA GLY A 47 -4.24 -19.88 -17.05
C GLY A 47 -3.19 -20.96 -17.25
N THR A 48 -2.10 -20.67 -17.96
CA THR A 48 -1.09 -21.65 -18.32
C THR A 48 0.27 -21.43 -17.65
N LYS A 49 0.55 -20.22 -17.12
CA LYS A 49 1.88 -19.87 -16.60
C LYS A 49 1.88 -18.95 -15.39
N ASP A 50 0.81 -18.17 -15.20
CA ASP A 50 0.72 -17.24 -14.09
C ASP A 50 0.31 -17.97 -12.82
N GLU A 51 0.89 -17.63 -11.67
CA GLU A 51 0.63 -18.35 -10.42
C GLU A 51 0.40 -17.40 -9.24
N VAL A 52 -0.54 -17.77 -8.36
CA VAL A 52 -0.74 -17.10 -7.07
C VAL A 52 -0.37 -18.06 -5.95
N TYR A 53 0.71 -17.76 -5.26
CA TYR A 53 1.11 -18.43 -4.01
C TYR A 53 0.38 -17.82 -2.84
N TYR A 54 -0.01 -18.63 -1.84
CA TYR A 54 -0.76 -18.12 -0.70
C TYR A 54 -0.25 -18.67 0.63
N SER A 55 -0.43 -17.87 1.70
CA SER A 55 0.08 -18.19 3.03
C SER A 55 -0.76 -17.58 4.16
N GLY A 56 -0.41 -17.96 5.40
CA GLY A 56 -1.12 -17.50 6.59
C GLY A 56 -2.52 -18.08 6.67
N THR A 57 -3.54 -17.23 6.79
CA THR A 57 -4.96 -17.62 6.78
C THR A 57 -5.61 -17.51 5.41
N ALA A 58 -4.83 -17.16 4.36
CA ALA A 58 -5.33 -17.16 2.99
C ALA A 58 -5.63 -18.59 2.53
N THR A 59 -6.73 -18.76 1.80
CA THR A 59 -7.19 -20.04 1.27
C THR A 59 -6.87 -20.17 -0.21
N LYS A 60 -7.02 -21.38 -0.74
CA LYS A 60 -6.94 -21.63 -2.19
C LYS A 60 -7.97 -20.82 -2.98
N GLU A 61 -9.16 -20.67 -2.42
CA GLU A 61 -10.25 -19.88 -3.00
C GLU A 61 -9.91 -18.39 -3.04
N ASP A 62 -9.25 -17.86 -2.01
CA ASP A 62 -8.73 -16.49 -2.01
C ASP A 62 -7.69 -16.28 -3.13
N ALA A 63 -6.75 -17.22 -3.26
CA ALA A 63 -5.71 -17.17 -4.30
C ALA A 63 -6.33 -17.25 -5.71
N GLN A 64 -7.32 -18.14 -5.91
CA GLN A 64 -8.05 -18.24 -7.17
C GLN A 64 -8.81 -16.96 -7.49
N SER A 65 -9.46 -16.34 -6.49
CA SER A 65 -10.20 -15.09 -6.64
C SER A 65 -9.28 -13.94 -7.02
N LEU A 66 -8.12 -13.83 -6.34
CA LEU A 66 -7.08 -12.86 -6.68
C LEU A 66 -6.56 -13.06 -8.09
N GLY A 67 -6.22 -14.29 -8.46
CA GLY A 67 -5.71 -14.62 -9.78
C GLY A 67 -6.70 -14.28 -10.90
N ASN A 68 -7.99 -14.58 -10.72
CA ASN A 68 -9.04 -14.21 -11.65
C ASN A 68 -9.18 -12.69 -11.78
N ALA A 69 -9.09 -11.94 -10.67
CA ALA A 69 -9.12 -10.48 -10.67
C ALA A 69 -7.90 -9.89 -11.40
N LEU A 70 -6.69 -10.38 -11.11
CA LEU A 70 -5.46 -9.96 -11.80
C LEU A 70 -5.53 -10.22 -13.30
N LYS A 71 -6.13 -11.33 -13.72
CA LYS A 71 -6.36 -11.64 -15.14
C LYS A 71 -7.39 -10.71 -15.76
N ALA A 72 -8.51 -10.43 -15.08
CA ALA A 72 -9.54 -9.52 -15.56
C ALA A 72 -9.02 -8.08 -15.75
N HIS A 73 -8.08 -7.64 -14.90
CA HIS A 73 -7.42 -6.33 -15.02
C HIS A 73 -6.16 -6.34 -15.89
N GLY A 74 -5.86 -7.47 -16.56
CA GLY A 74 -4.79 -7.58 -17.57
C GLY A 74 -3.36 -7.69 -17.00
N TYR A 75 -3.19 -7.85 -15.68
CA TYR A 75 -1.89 -8.12 -15.09
C TYR A 75 -1.40 -9.52 -15.45
N PHE A 76 -2.24 -10.54 -15.27
CA PHE A 76 -2.01 -11.89 -15.75
C PHE A 76 -2.47 -12.03 -17.21
N ASN A 77 -1.57 -12.44 -18.08
CA ASN A 77 -1.83 -12.56 -19.51
C ASN A 77 -1.16 -13.79 -20.16
N ASP A 78 -0.68 -14.72 -19.35
CA ASP A 78 0.03 -15.94 -19.75
C ASP A 78 1.37 -15.68 -20.52
N GLU A 79 1.71 -14.43 -20.76
CA GLU A 79 2.95 -14.04 -21.44
C GLU A 79 4.02 -13.58 -20.46
N GLY A 80 3.60 -12.81 -19.42
CA GLY A 80 4.49 -12.18 -18.45
C GLY A 80 5.57 -11.31 -19.13
N ALA A 81 6.31 -10.53 -18.36
CA ALA A 81 7.40 -9.70 -18.90
C ALA A 81 8.57 -10.51 -19.52
N SER A 82 8.63 -11.80 -19.26
CA SER A 82 9.71 -12.71 -19.72
C SER A 82 9.20 -13.92 -20.52
N GLY A 83 7.90 -14.00 -20.81
CA GLY A 83 7.26 -15.18 -21.40
C GLY A 83 7.19 -16.40 -20.47
N LYS A 84 7.52 -16.22 -19.18
CA LYS A 84 7.54 -17.29 -18.16
C LYS A 84 6.32 -17.28 -17.22
N GLY A 85 5.41 -16.32 -17.38
CA GLY A 85 4.34 -16.04 -16.44
C GLY A 85 4.76 -15.05 -15.34
N ALA A 86 3.82 -14.71 -14.48
CA ALA A 86 4.03 -13.84 -13.35
C ALA A 86 3.63 -14.56 -12.05
N ASP A 87 4.48 -14.41 -11.03
CA ASP A 87 4.23 -14.92 -9.69
C ASP A 87 3.76 -13.79 -8.78
N VAL A 88 2.66 -14.05 -8.06
CA VAL A 88 2.08 -13.14 -7.07
C VAL A 88 1.89 -13.88 -5.76
N PHE A 89 2.17 -13.22 -4.65
CA PHE A 89 2.04 -13.81 -3.32
C PHE A 89 0.91 -13.13 -2.56
N LEU A 90 -0.01 -13.93 -2.04
CA LEU A 90 -1.10 -13.52 -1.17
C LEU A 90 -0.84 -14.00 0.24
N ALA A 91 -0.73 -13.10 1.19
CA ALA A 91 -0.67 -13.44 2.60
C ALA A 91 -1.84 -12.80 3.35
N LYS A 92 -2.51 -13.58 4.21
CA LYS A 92 -3.52 -13.08 5.14
C LYS A 92 -3.13 -13.43 6.57
N GLY A 93 -3.37 -12.51 7.50
CA GLY A 93 -3.05 -12.72 8.91
C GLY A 93 -3.67 -11.67 9.80
N LYS A 94 -3.24 -11.65 11.07
CA LYS A 94 -3.71 -10.66 12.06
C LYS A 94 -3.41 -9.20 11.65
N ASP A 95 -2.37 -9.00 10.85
CA ASP A 95 -1.92 -7.68 10.39
C ASP A 95 -2.59 -7.25 9.07
N GLY A 96 -3.53 -8.07 8.58
CA GLY A 96 -4.30 -7.78 7.37
C GLY A 96 -3.93 -8.65 6.17
N THR A 97 -4.27 -8.16 4.98
CA THR A 97 -4.00 -8.80 3.69
C THR A 97 -2.82 -8.12 3.01
N THR A 98 -1.87 -8.92 2.54
CA THR A 98 -0.70 -8.45 1.77
C THR A 98 -0.70 -9.13 0.41
N ILE A 99 -0.50 -8.34 -0.66
CA ILE A 99 -0.27 -8.82 -2.01
C ILE A 99 1.13 -8.38 -2.43
N SER A 100 1.96 -9.34 -2.82
CA SER A 100 3.35 -9.05 -3.21
C SER A 100 3.59 -9.44 -4.67
N PHE A 101 4.25 -8.57 -5.40
CA PHE A 101 4.53 -8.70 -6.83
C PHE A 101 6.04 -8.76 -7.05
N ILE A 102 6.51 -9.76 -7.81
CA ILE A 102 7.90 -9.78 -8.27
C ILE A 102 8.06 -8.78 -9.40
N THR A 103 9.01 -7.88 -9.27
CA THR A 103 9.31 -6.84 -10.25
C THR A 103 10.75 -6.92 -10.74
N LYS A 104 11.00 -6.35 -11.92
CA LYS A 104 12.35 -6.27 -12.47
C LYS A 104 13.24 -5.41 -11.58
N GLU A 105 14.52 -5.77 -11.49
CA GLU A 105 15.53 -5.03 -10.72
C GLU A 105 15.53 -3.53 -11.05
N GLY A 106 15.46 -2.69 -10.00
CA GLY A 106 15.44 -1.23 -10.10
C GLY A 106 14.13 -0.61 -10.57
N SER A 107 13.11 -1.40 -10.92
CA SER A 107 11.82 -0.84 -11.37
C SER A 107 11.06 -0.14 -10.24
N TRP A 108 11.23 -0.60 -8.99
CA TRP A 108 10.63 0.02 -7.79
C TRP A 108 11.16 1.43 -7.48
N GLU A 109 12.26 1.88 -8.09
CA GLU A 109 12.76 3.24 -7.96
C GLU A 109 12.01 4.25 -8.83
N GLN A 110 11.14 3.77 -9.71
CA GLN A 110 10.37 4.60 -10.62
C GLN A 110 9.01 4.96 -10.00
N PRO A 111 8.71 6.24 -9.72
CA PRO A 111 7.46 6.66 -9.07
C PRO A 111 6.19 6.20 -9.79
N ARG A 112 6.27 5.96 -11.11
CA ARG A 112 5.15 5.46 -11.91
C ARG A 112 4.83 3.98 -11.59
N ILE A 113 5.83 3.21 -11.18
CA ILE A 113 5.64 1.79 -10.85
C ILE A 113 4.85 1.66 -9.56
N ASP A 114 5.13 2.48 -8.55
CA ASP A 114 4.38 2.50 -7.30
C ASP A 114 2.89 2.72 -7.55
N SER A 115 2.58 3.82 -8.24
CA SER A 115 1.19 4.17 -8.56
C SER A 115 0.49 3.08 -9.37
N LEU A 116 1.21 2.39 -10.27
CA LEU A 116 0.64 1.27 -11.04
C LEU A 116 0.24 0.10 -10.14
N PHE A 117 1.13 -0.32 -9.22
CA PHE A 117 0.83 -1.46 -8.36
C PHE A 117 -0.18 -1.11 -7.26
N GLU A 118 -0.23 0.14 -6.81
CA GLU A 118 -1.31 0.63 -5.93
C GLU A 118 -2.67 0.62 -6.64
N GLU A 119 -2.72 0.99 -7.92
CA GLU A 119 -3.93 0.91 -8.74
C GLU A 119 -4.38 -0.54 -8.91
N ILE A 120 -3.47 -1.45 -9.27
CA ILE A 120 -3.76 -2.89 -9.34
C ILE A 120 -4.27 -3.39 -7.99
N GLY A 121 -3.57 -3.06 -6.89
CA GLY A 121 -3.97 -3.42 -5.53
C GLY A 121 -5.39 -2.94 -5.20
N ARG A 122 -5.73 -1.70 -5.53
CA ARG A 122 -7.06 -1.12 -5.34
C ARG A 122 -8.14 -1.92 -6.09
N GLU A 123 -7.86 -2.28 -7.34
CA GLU A 123 -8.83 -3.00 -8.18
C GLU A 123 -9.06 -4.43 -7.72
N VAL A 124 -8.02 -5.10 -7.20
CA VAL A 124 -8.14 -6.49 -6.76
C VAL A 124 -8.51 -6.65 -5.28
N ALA A 125 -8.42 -5.60 -4.46
CA ALA A 125 -8.74 -5.65 -3.03
C ALA A 125 -10.11 -6.29 -2.72
N PRO A 126 -11.19 -6.01 -3.45
CA PRO A 126 -12.50 -6.66 -3.21
C PRO A 126 -12.45 -8.18 -3.32
N SER A 127 -11.58 -8.74 -4.18
CA SER A 127 -11.45 -10.18 -4.39
C SER A 127 -10.77 -10.93 -3.24
N VAL A 128 -10.07 -10.19 -2.34
CA VAL A 128 -9.31 -10.76 -1.22
C VAL A 128 -9.84 -10.34 0.15
N GLY A 129 -11.05 -9.79 0.20
CA GLY A 129 -11.72 -9.41 1.45
C GLY A 129 -11.82 -7.91 1.69
N GLY A 130 -11.40 -7.07 0.73
CA GLY A 130 -11.55 -5.61 0.79
C GLY A 130 -10.33 -4.88 1.38
N PHE A 131 -10.56 -3.63 1.72
CA PHE A 131 -9.53 -2.72 2.24
C PHE A 131 -9.41 -2.76 3.77
N PRO A 132 -8.27 -2.40 4.36
CA PRO A 132 -7.01 -2.07 3.65
C PRO A 132 -6.22 -3.32 3.24
N ILE A 133 -5.35 -3.14 2.23
CA ILE A 133 -4.35 -4.13 1.85
C ILE A 133 -2.96 -3.51 1.85
N GLN A 134 -1.94 -4.35 2.05
CA GLN A 134 -0.54 -4.00 1.81
C GLN A 134 -0.14 -4.48 0.42
N VAL A 135 0.49 -3.62 -0.35
CA VAL A 135 1.10 -3.95 -1.64
C VAL A 135 2.61 -3.93 -1.48
N ARG A 136 3.28 -5.01 -1.87
CA ARG A 136 4.74 -5.13 -1.80
C ARG A 136 5.32 -5.36 -3.18
N LEU A 137 6.41 -4.68 -3.47
CA LEU A 137 7.25 -4.97 -4.63
C LEU A 137 8.48 -5.73 -4.16
N LEU A 138 8.70 -6.88 -4.77
CA LEU A 138 9.81 -7.78 -4.46
C LEU A 138 10.80 -7.82 -5.63
N ASN A 139 12.07 -8.07 -5.32
CA ASN A 139 13.02 -8.52 -6.34
C ASN A 139 12.89 -10.03 -6.57
N ILE A 140 13.70 -10.59 -7.48
CA ILE A 140 13.68 -12.01 -7.82
C ILE A 140 14.20 -12.92 -6.70
N GLN A 141 14.82 -12.37 -5.64
CA GLN A 141 15.22 -13.07 -4.42
C GLN A 141 14.12 -13.00 -3.34
N HIS A 142 12.95 -12.42 -3.65
CA HIS A 142 11.84 -12.17 -2.76
C HIS A 142 12.13 -11.17 -1.63
N ASP A 143 13.19 -10.36 -1.75
CA ASP A 143 13.41 -9.26 -0.82
C ASP A 143 12.39 -8.15 -1.07
N VAL A 144 11.78 -7.64 -0.01
CA VAL A 144 10.90 -6.47 -0.08
C VAL A 144 11.71 -5.22 -0.42
N LYS A 145 11.44 -4.61 -1.55
CA LYS A 145 12.08 -3.36 -2.01
C LYS A 145 11.19 -2.16 -1.76
N GLN A 146 9.87 -2.35 -1.81
CA GLN A 146 8.91 -1.32 -1.52
C GLN A 146 7.65 -1.90 -0.91
N GLU A 147 7.01 -1.11 -0.05
CA GLU A 147 5.74 -1.43 0.56
C GLU A 147 4.87 -0.18 0.59
N SER A 148 3.61 -0.33 0.22
CA SER A 148 2.60 0.73 0.30
C SER A 148 1.27 0.19 0.81
N THR A 149 0.52 1.06 1.46
CA THR A 149 -0.86 0.76 1.88
C THR A 149 -1.83 1.24 0.80
N VAL A 150 -2.83 0.42 0.52
CA VAL A 150 -3.98 0.79 -0.29
C VAL A 150 -5.24 0.59 0.55
N GLY A 151 -5.96 1.66 0.82
CA GLY A 151 -7.14 1.60 1.66
C GLY A 151 -8.25 2.55 1.22
N SER A 152 -9.40 2.45 1.84
CA SER A 152 -10.53 3.35 1.59
C SER A 152 -11.29 3.69 2.87
N VAL A 153 -11.89 4.88 2.87
CA VAL A 153 -12.83 5.34 3.89
C VAL A 153 -14.11 5.78 3.16
N THR A 154 -15.20 5.09 3.43
CA THR A 154 -16.52 5.46 2.93
C THR A 154 -17.15 6.48 3.88
N LEU A 155 -17.62 7.59 3.34
CA LEU A 155 -18.33 8.65 4.05
C LEU A 155 -19.84 8.44 3.94
N ALA A 156 -20.63 9.39 4.44
CA ALA A 156 -22.08 9.36 4.33
C ALA A 156 -22.50 9.30 2.84
N GLY A 157 -23.47 8.45 2.54
CA GLY A 157 -23.81 8.11 1.16
C GLY A 157 -22.81 7.12 0.57
N ASN A 158 -22.32 7.38 -0.64
CA ASN A 158 -21.37 6.52 -1.33
C ASN A 158 -20.07 7.26 -1.70
N ASP A 159 -19.79 8.39 -1.05
CA ASP A 159 -18.55 9.14 -1.28
C ASP A 159 -17.38 8.41 -0.63
N VAL A 160 -16.25 8.28 -1.33
CA VAL A 160 -15.11 7.49 -0.89
C VAL A 160 -13.82 8.31 -0.98
N VAL A 161 -13.01 8.24 0.09
CA VAL A 161 -11.61 8.63 0.05
C VAL A 161 -10.75 7.37 0.03
N TYR A 162 -10.07 7.13 -1.08
CA TYR A 162 -9.00 6.14 -1.15
C TYR A 162 -7.71 6.76 -0.62
N TYR A 163 -6.94 6.01 0.15
CA TYR A 163 -5.63 6.46 0.64
C TYR A 163 -4.54 5.46 0.24
N LEU A 164 -3.40 6.01 -0.19
CA LEU A 164 -2.36 5.29 -0.91
C LEU A 164 -0.97 5.68 -0.37
N GLY A 165 -0.03 4.74 -0.42
CA GLY A 165 1.34 4.96 0.01
C GLY A 165 1.46 5.10 1.53
N ALA A 166 2.04 6.20 1.99
CA ALA A 166 2.18 6.54 3.41
C ALA A 166 0.95 7.27 3.99
N ALA A 167 -0.11 7.50 3.21
CA ALA A 167 -1.36 8.08 3.72
C ALA A 167 -2.07 7.10 4.65
N THR A 168 -2.76 7.62 5.66
CA THR A 168 -3.42 6.83 6.70
C THR A 168 -4.94 6.93 6.61
N ALA A 169 -5.63 5.93 7.17
CA ALA A 169 -7.10 5.95 7.30
C ALA A 169 -7.59 7.19 8.10
N SER A 170 -6.83 7.63 9.11
CA SER A 170 -7.17 8.82 9.91
C SER A 170 -7.14 10.10 9.06
N GLU A 171 -6.12 10.24 8.20
CA GLU A 171 -6.00 11.39 7.28
C GLU A 171 -7.09 11.34 6.21
N ALA A 172 -7.39 10.16 5.66
CA ALA A 172 -8.50 9.98 4.71
C ALA A 172 -9.85 10.36 5.35
N GLN A 173 -10.08 9.96 6.61
CA GLN A 173 -11.28 10.32 7.35
C GLN A 173 -11.36 11.84 7.61
N ALA A 174 -10.24 12.48 7.98
CA ALA A 174 -10.17 13.92 8.20
C ALA A 174 -10.42 14.70 6.91
N LEU A 175 -9.79 14.26 5.82
CA LEU A 175 -10.00 14.82 4.48
C LEU A 175 -11.46 14.70 4.05
N GLY A 176 -12.06 13.51 4.22
CA GLY A 176 -13.45 13.28 3.86
C GLY A 176 -14.41 14.22 4.60
N LYS A 177 -14.19 14.43 5.91
CA LYS A 177 -14.96 15.40 6.70
C LYS A 177 -14.78 16.84 6.19
N ALA A 178 -13.55 17.23 5.84
CA ALA A 178 -13.27 18.55 5.28
C ALA A 178 -13.96 18.73 3.92
N LEU A 179 -13.90 17.74 3.04
CA LEU A 179 -14.58 17.77 1.73
C LEU A 179 -16.10 17.84 1.87
N THR A 180 -16.68 17.19 2.88
CA THR A 180 -18.12 17.32 3.22
C THR A 180 -18.44 18.72 3.73
N ALA A 181 -17.62 19.29 4.61
CA ALA A 181 -17.82 20.62 5.16
C ALA A 181 -17.72 21.73 4.08
N HIS A 182 -16.97 21.48 3.00
CA HIS A 182 -16.84 22.38 1.84
C HIS A 182 -17.77 21.99 0.69
N GLU A 183 -18.81 21.20 0.95
CA GLU A 183 -19.90 20.85 0.02
C GLU A 183 -19.45 20.09 -1.23
N PHE A 184 -18.23 19.53 -1.24
CA PHE A 184 -17.77 18.68 -2.33
C PHE A 184 -18.41 17.29 -2.24
N PHE A 185 -18.34 16.64 -1.06
CA PHE A 185 -19.03 15.39 -0.81
C PHE A 185 -20.48 15.64 -0.47
N SER A 186 -21.37 15.04 -1.23
CA SER A 186 -22.82 15.20 -1.14
C SER A 186 -23.58 13.86 -1.07
N GLY A 187 -22.87 12.75 -0.88
CA GLY A 187 -23.43 11.40 -0.80
C GLY A 187 -23.77 10.78 -2.16
N LYS A 188 -23.30 11.37 -3.26
CA LYS A 188 -23.63 10.95 -4.65
C LYS A 188 -22.63 9.97 -5.26
N GLY A 189 -21.62 9.53 -4.51
CA GLY A 189 -20.62 8.58 -4.98
C GLY A 189 -19.45 9.25 -5.68
N ALA A 190 -18.88 10.29 -5.06
CA ALA A 190 -17.65 10.90 -5.52
C ALA A 190 -16.42 10.17 -4.96
N ASP A 191 -15.42 9.94 -5.80
CA ASP A 191 -14.16 9.32 -5.43
C ASP A 191 -13.04 10.37 -5.38
N VAL A 192 -12.27 10.35 -4.29
CA VAL A 192 -11.08 11.16 -4.09
C VAL A 192 -9.93 10.27 -3.66
N PHE A 193 -8.74 10.51 -4.21
CA PHE A 193 -7.53 9.79 -3.84
C PHE A 193 -6.58 10.70 -3.08
N LEU A 194 -6.20 10.28 -1.87
CA LEU A 194 -5.13 10.86 -1.07
C LEU A 194 -3.90 9.97 -1.19
N SER A 195 -2.89 10.41 -1.91
CA SER A 195 -1.63 9.67 -2.05
C SER A 195 -0.49 10.41 -1.36
N LYS A 196 0.34 9.68 -0.62
CA LYS A 196 1.56 10.21 0.01
C LYS A 196 2.76 9.36 -0.36
N HIS A 197 3.70 9.98 -1.05
CA HIS A 197 4.96 9.37 -1.48
C HIS A 197 6.14 10.30 -1.15
N ASN A 198 7.34 9.87 -1.48
CA ASN A 198 8.56 10.65 -1.24
C ASN A 198 8.55 12.02 -1.96
N ASP A 199 7.78 12.16 -3.04
CA ASP A 199 7.61 13.40 -3.80
C ASP A 199 6.49 14.32 -3.26
N GLY A 200 5.85 13.93 -2.16
CA GLY A 200 4.86 14.73 -1.43
C GLY A 200 3.44 14.18 -1.44
N THR A 201 2.51 15.05 -1.04
CA THR A 201 1.07 14.74 -0.96
C THR A 201 0.39 15.09 -2.27
N THR A 202 -0.46 14.18 -2.76
CA THR A 202 -1.30 14.39 -3.95
C THR A 202 -2.77 14.15 -3.58
N LEU A 203 -3.64 15.07 -4.02
CA LEU A 203 -5.09 14.88 -4.05
C LEU A 203 -5.54 14.74 -5.49
N SER A 204 -6.18 13.62 -5.82
CA SER A 204 -6.74 13.40 -7.15
C SER A 204 -8.26 13.30 -7.05
N PHE A 205 -8.96 14.07 -7.86
CA PHE A 205 -10.42 14.08 -7.94
C PHE A 205 -10.85 13.43 -9.25
N VAL A 206 -11.74 12.44 -9.16
CA VAL A 206 -12.35 11.85 -10.36
C VAL A 206 -13.44 12.77 -10.87
N VAL A 207 -13.31 13.23 -12.10
CA VAL A 207 -14.21 14.19 -12.72
C VAL A 207 -14.73 13.70 -14.06
N GLY A 208 -15.90 14.19 -14.44
CA GLY A 208 -16.49 13.88 -15.75
C GLY A 208 -15.66 14.44 -16.91
N ASP A 209 -15.79 13.79 -18.06
CA ASP A 209 -15.04 14.17 -19.27
C ASP A 209 -15.23 15.63 -19.66
N GLY A 210 -14.12 16.29 -19.95
CA GLY A 210 -14.09 17.70 -20.35
C GLY A 210 -14.14 18.72 -19.21
N ALA A 211 -14.42 18.31 -17.97
CA ALA A 211 -14.48 19.20 -16.81
C ALA A 211 -13.17 19.97 -16.58
N TRP A 212 -12.03 19.33 -16.83
CA TRP A 212 -10.68 19.93 -16.75
C TRP A 212 -10.40 21.04 -17.78
N ASN A 213 -11.26 21.19 -18.82
CA ASN A 213 -11.17 22.26 -19.81
C ASN A 213 -11.94 23.52 -19.39
N ASN A 214 -12.74 23.46 -18.32
CA ASN A 214 -13.48 24.60 -17.80
C ASN A 214 -12.65 25.30 -16.70
N PRO A 215 -12.15 26.56 -16.95
CA PRO A 215 -11.32 27.26 -15.97
C PRO A 215 -12.03 27.52 -14.64
N ALA A 216 -13.33 27.80 -14.64
CA ALA A 216 -14.08 28.04 -13.42
C ALA A 216 -14.17 26.76 -12.56
N PHE A 217 -14.40 25.61 -13.21
CA PHE A 217 -14.43 24.32 -12.54
C PHE A 217 -13.07 23.97 -11.94
N VAL A 218 -11.98 24.20 -12.68
CA VAL A 218 -10.62 23.99 -12.18
C VAL A 218 -10.35 24.86 -10.96
N ALA A 219 -10.69 26.16 -11.00
CA ALA A 219 -10.51 27.10 -9.90
C ALA A 219 -11.28 26.67 -8.63
N ASP A 220 -12.45 26.03 -8.78
CA ASP A 220 -13.17 25.44 -7.66
C ASP A 220 -12.39 24.30 -7.00
N PHE A 221 -11.75 23.40 -7.76
CA PHE A 221 -10.91 22.34 -7.20
C PHE A 221 -9.64 22.88 -6.55
N GLU A 222 -9.03 23.92 -7.10
CA GLU A 222 -7.92 24.62 -6.44
C GLU A 222 -8.33 25.17 -5.08
N ARG A 223 -9.49 25.84 -5.01
CA ARG A 223 -10.06 26.38 -3.78
C ARG A 223 -10.36 25.25 -2.78
N ILE A 224 -11.04 24.18 -3.19
CA ILE A 224 -11.36 23.03 -2.36
C ILE A 224 -10.07 22.38 -1.84
N THR A 225 -9.07 22.17 -2.70
CA THR A 225 -7.78 21.61 -2.31
C THR A 225 -7.06 22.46 -1.26
N ARG A 226 -7.10 23.80 -1.42
CA ARG A 226 -6.50 24.73 -0.45
C ARG A 226 -7.23 24.70 0.89
N GLN A 227 -8.54 24.57 0.89
CA GLN A 227 -9.38 24.53 2.10
C GLN A 227 -9.27 23.19 2.83
N ALA A 228 -9.24 22.06 2.10
CA ALA A 228 -9.15 20.72 2.66
C ALA A 228 -7.71 20.28 2.94
N GLY A 229 -6.71 20.96 2.37
CA GLY A 229 -5.30 20.63 2.48
C GLY A 229 -4.76 20.43 3.90
N PRO A 230 -5.14 21.26 4.89
CA PRO A 230 -4.73 21.02 6.29
C PRO A 230 -5.12 19.63 6.81
N ALA A 231 -6.26 19.09 6.40
CA ALA A 231 -6.70 17.75 6.79
C ALA A 231 -5.92 16.62 6.09
N ALA A 232 -5.28 16.91 4.96
CA ALA A 232 -4.43 15.98 4.21
C ALA A 232 -2.93 16.06 4.60
N GLY A 233 -2.60 16.83 5.62
CA GLY A 233 -1.22 16.99 6.12
C GLY A 233 -0.58 18.34 5.79
N GLY A 234 -1.33 19.28 5.20
CA GLY A 234 -0.89 20.64 4.92
C GLY A 234 -0.41 20.85 3.47
N LEU A 235 -0.11 22.11 3.15
CA LEU A 235 0.40 22.51 1.83
C LEU A 235 1.94 22.46 1.84
N PRO A 236 2.59 22.28 0.68
CA PRO A 236 2.02 22.21 -0.66
C PRO A 236 1.39 20.84 -0.98
N ILE A 237 0.34 20.85 -1.80
CA ILE A 237 -0.36 19.65 -2.28
C ILE A 237 -0.40 19.68 -3.80
N ARG A 238 -0.09 18.54 -4.43
CA ARG A 238 -0.34 18.36 -5.86
C ARG A 238 -1.81 18.01 -6.09
N LEU A 239 -2.53 18.93 -6.72
CA LEU A 239 -3.88 18.69 -7.23
C LEU A 239 -3.79 17.94 -8.55
N ARG A 240 -4.63 16.91 -8.73
CA ARG A 240 -4.86 16.23 -10.00
C ARG A 240 -6.35 16.12 -10.28
N LEU A 241 -6.76 16.44 -11.50
CA LEU A 241 -8.06 16.06 -12.04
C LEU A 241 -7.85 14.87 -12.95
N VAL A 242 -8.55 13.78 -12.66
CA VAL A 242 -8.46 12.52 -13.40
C VAL A 242 -9.82 12.15 -13.98
N ASN A 243 -9.83 11.46 -15.11
CA ASN A 243 -11.06 10.89 -15.65
C ASN A 243 -11.45 9.60 -14.93
N THR A 244 -12.55 8.97 -15.32
CA THR A 244 -13.03 7.70 -14.73
C THR A 244 -12.08 6.51 -14.95
N SER A 245 -11.14 6.61 -15.88
CA SER A 245 -10.04 5.64 -16.07
C SER A 245 -8.77 6.06 -15.33
N LEU A 246 -8.86 6.96 -14.35
CA LEU A 246 -7.78 7.50 -13.51
C LEU A 246 -6.62 8.15 -14.29
N GLN A 247 -6.82 8.49 -15.56
CA GLN A 247 -5.81 9.19 -16.35
C GLN A 247 -5.77 10.65 -15.93
N VAL A 248 -4.59 11.14 -15.58
CA VAL A 248 -4.38 12.55 -15.24
C VAL A 248 -4.62 13.43 -16.45
N LYS A 249 -5.58 14.32 -16.35
CA LYS A 249 -5.98 15.29 -17.40
C LYS A 249 -5.48 16.71 -17.09
N LYS A 250 -5.38 17.05 -15.81
CA LYS A 250 -4.80 18.30 -15.33
C LYS A 250 -4.12 18.08 -13.99
N GLY A 251 -3.03 18.78 -13.75
CA GLY A 251 -2.32 18.75 -12.47
C GLY A 251 -1.56 20.05 -12.23
N GLU A 252 -1.52 20.47 -10.96
CA GLU A 252 -0.77 21.64 -10.50
C GLU A 252 -0.43 21.50 -9.02
N VAL A 253 0.46 22.35 -8.51
CA VAL A 253 0.83 22.40 -7.10
C VAL A 253 0.12 23.58 -6.44
N ILE A 254 -0.60 23.30 -5.38
CA ILE A 254 -1.32 24.27 -4.55
C ILE A 254 -0.45 24.63 -3.35
N HIS A 255 -0.20 25.92 -3.17
CA HIS A 255 0.58 26.50 -2.09
C HIS A 255 -0.28 27.26 -1.08
#